data_2ac3b31b89b135b7eef55922e0251a1a
#
_entry.id   2ac3b31b89b135b7eef55922e0251a1a
#
_cell.length_a   1.000
_cell.length_b   1.000
_cell.length_c   1.000
_cell.angle_alpha   90.00
_cell.angle_beta   90.00
_cell.angle_gamma   90.00
#
_symmetry.space_group_name_H-M   'P 1'
#
loop_
_entity.id
_entity.type
_entity.pdbx_description
1 polymer ?
#
loop_
_entity_poly.entity_id
_entity_poly.type
_entity_poly.pdbx_seq_one_letter_code
_entity_poly.pdbx_strand_id
1 'polypeptide(L)'
;TVSLASANPADHPRIDPRFFSHSHDLNEMVSGVKTMREIMAHPEIAKYVTGEIGAWKEAKTDAEIIEAIRKTAYTGHHPCSSARMGPDEEPLAVLDSELRVRGVEILRVCDASAMPSQITGNLNATVIAMAEKSVVLILGRSPLPPEDQRM
;
A
#
# COMPACT_ATOMS: atom_id res chain seq x y z
N THR A 1 -3.55 11.26 -3.48
CA THR A 1 -3.51 11.64 -4.91
C THR A 1 -2.10 11.98 -5.35
N VAL A 2 -1.81 11.74 -6.64
CA VAL A 2 -0.60 12.20 -7.32
C VAL A 2 -1.06 13.06 -8.50
N SER A 3 -0.52 14.27 -8.63
CA SER A 3 -0.90 15.19 -9.68
C SER A 3 0.31 16.00 -10.17
N LEU A 4 0.23 16.52 -11.39
CA LEU A 4 1.25 17.39 -11.92
C LEU A 4 1.29 18.72 -11.14
N ALA A 5 2.49 19.19 -10.82
CA ALA A 5 2.70 20.53 -10.24
C ALA A 5 2.64 21.61 -11.32
N SER A 6 3.15 21.32 -12.52
CA SER A 6 3.18 22.19 -13.70
C SER A 6 3.28 21.36 -14.99
N ALA A 7 3.39 22.02 -16.14
CA ALA A 7 3.69 21.38 -17.42
C ALA A 7 5.19 21.08 -17.63
N ASN A 8 6.06 21.55 -16.76
CA ASN A 8 7.49 21.26 -16.82
C ASN A 8 7.78 19.86 -16.26
N PRO A 9 8.31 18.90 -17.05
CA PRO A 9 8.58 17.54 -16.60
C PRO A 9 9.68 17.41 -15.53
N ALA A 10 10.47 18.46 -15.30
CA ALA A 10 11.49 18.51 -14.25
C ALA A 10 10.91 18.85 -12.87
N ASP A 11 9.67 19.34 -12.80
CA ASP A 11 9.04 19.65 -11.52
C ASP A 11 8.52 18.39 -10.84
N HIS A 12 8.80 18.28 -9.55
CA HIS A 12 8.28 17.16 -8.76
C HIS A 12 6.74 17.17 -8.71
N PRO A 13 6.09 16.00 -8.80
CA PRO A 13 4.64 15.93 -8.69
C PRO A 13 4.17 16.34 -7.28
N ARG A 14 2.93 16.80 -7.19
CA ARG A 14 2.25 16.98 -5.91
C ARG A 14 1.76 15.62 -5.43
N ILE A 15 2.21 15.21 -4.25
CA ILE A 15 1.82 13.95 -3.63
C ILE A 15 1.03 14.28 -2.36
N ASP A 16 -0.23 13.88 -2.34
CA ASP A 16 -1.13 14.05 -1.19
C ASP A 16 -1.70 12.68 -0.79
N PRO A 17 -1.10 12.00 0.20
CA PRO A 17 -1.53 10.69 0.65
C PRO A 17 -2.82 10.72 1.46
N ARG A 18 -3.23 11.88 2.02
CA ARG A 18 -4.42 12.04 2.87
C ARG A 18 -4.48 11.03 4.01
N PHE A 19 -3.37 10.77 4.67
CA PHE A 19 -3.34 9.85 5.80
C PHE A 19 -4.43 10.18 6.81
N PHE A 20 -5.16 9.14 7.25
CA PHE A 20 -6.21 9.22 8.27
C PHE A 20 -7.37 10.16 7.93
N SER A 21 -7.61 10.43 6.64
CA SER A 21 -8.77 11.21 6.19
C SER A 21 -10.09 10.42 6.30
N HIS A 22 -10.01 9.10 6.38
CA HIS A 22 -11.14 8.20 6.58
C HIS A 22 -11.16 7.65 8.00
N SER A 23 -12.32 7.65 8.66
CA SER A 23 -12.45 7.16 10.04
C SER A 23 -12.08 5.68 10.22
N HIS A 24 -12.32 4.87 9.19
CA HIS A 24 -11.94 3.46 9.18
C HIS A 24 -10.44 3.28 9.43
N ASP A 25 -9.59 4.06 8.75
CA ASP A 25 -8.12 3.95 8.89
C ASP A 25 -7.68 4.20 10.34
N LEU A 26 -8.26 5.22 10.99
CA LEU A 26 -7.96 5.52 12.40
C LEU A 26 -8.46 4.41 13.34
N ASN A 27 -9.66 3.88 13.09
CA ASN A 27 -10.22 2.81 13.91
C ASN A 27 -9.39 1.54 13.83
N GLU A 28 -8.95 1.16 12.64
CA GLU A 28 -8.04 0.02 12.42
C GLU A 28 -6.70 0.23 13.13
N MET A 29 -6.12 1.44 13.04
CA MET A 29 -4.87 1.75 13.73
C MET A 29 -5.02 1.69 15.25
N VAL A 30 -6.11 2.21 15.81
CA VAL A 30 -6.39 2.13 17.26
C VAL A 30 -6.55 0.68 17.70
N SER A 31 -7.29 -0.12 16.92
CA SER A 31 -7.45 -1.56 17.17
C SER A 31 -6.11 -2.29 17.14
N GLY A 32 -5.29 -1.98 16.13
CA GLY A 32 -3.93 -2.54 16.00
C GLY A 32 -3.03 -2.21 17.20
N VAL A 33 -3.07 -0.98 17.70
CA VAL A 33 -2.31 -0.58 18.89
C VAL A 33 -2.76 -1.37 20.13
N LYS A 34 -4.08 -1.54 20.32
CA LYS A 34 -4.62 -2.32 21.44
C LYS A 34 -4.19 -3.78 21.35
N THR A 35 -4.32 -4.41 20.19
CA THR A 35 -3.89 -5.78 19.95
C THR A 35 -2.39 -5.95 20.20
N MET A 36 -1.56 -5.00 19.75
CA MET A 36 -0.13 -5.05 20.01
C MET A 36 0.18 -4.98 21.51
N ARG A 37 -0.54 -4.14 22.27
CA ARG A 37 -0.40 -4.06 23.73
C ARG A 37 -0.77 -5.40 24.41
N GLU A 38 -1.83 -6.05 23.98
CA GLU A 38 -2.23 -7.37 24.48
C GLU A 38 -1.14 -8.42 24.19
N ILE A 39 -0.59 -8.43 22.99
CA ILE A 39 0.52 -9.33 22.63
C ILE A 39 1.74 -9.06 23.51
N MET A 40 2.12 -7.78 23.70
CA MET A 40 3.27 -7.43 24.51
C MET A 40 3.07 -7.70 26.01
N ALA A 41 1.82 -7.74 26.48
CA ALA A 41 1.47 -8.10 27.85
C ALA A 41 1.43 -9.63 28.09
N HIS A 42 1.53 -10.45 27.05
CA HIS A 42 1.57 -11.91 27.21
C HIS A 42 2.74 -12.34 28.10
N PRO A 43 2.59 -13.25 29.08
CA PRO A 43 3.62 -13.59 30.06
C PRO A 43 4.98 -13.97 29.45
N GLU A 44 4.97 -14.66 28.31
CA GLU A 44 6.21 -15.06 27.64
C GLU A 44 6.95 -13.91 26.95
N ILE A 45 6.27 -12.80 26.65
CA ILE A 45 6.84 -11.60 26.02
C ILE A 45 7.12 -10.52 27.05
N ALA A 46 6.19 -10.33 28.00
CA ALA A 46 6.26 -9.24 29.00
C ALA A 46 7.57 -9.21 29.81
N LYS A 47 8.20 -10.36 30.05
CA LYS A 47 9.50 -10.47 30.73
C LYS A 47 10.65 -9.77 29.99
N TYR A 48 10.48 -9.48 28.69
CA TYR A 48 11.48 -8.77 27.87
C TYR A 48 11.08 -7.31 27.58
N VAL A 49 9.87 -6.88 27.98
CA VAL A 49 9.33 -5.55 27.69
C VAL A 49 9.52 -4.66 28.92
N THR A 50 10.25 -3.56 28.76
CA THR A 50 10.47 -2.58 29.84
C THR A 50 9.42 -1.47 29.86
N GLY A 51 8.65 -1.31 28.82
CA GLY A 51 7.56 -0.34 28.69
C GLY A 51 7.49 0.33 27.32
N GLU A 52 6.49 1.18 27.16
CA GLU A 52 6.31 2.01 25.97
C GLU A 52 7.18 3.28 26.06
N ILE A 53 7.53 3.85 24.91
CA ILE A 53 8.37 5.04 24.78
C ILE A 53 7.64 6.18 24.07
N GLY A 54 8.12 7.42 24.26
CA GLY A 54 7.61 8.59 23.54
C GLY A 54 6.13 8.85 23.82
N ALA A 55 5.40 9.26 22.77
CA ALA A 55 3.99 9.61 22.86
C ALA A 55 3.08 8.43 23.29
N TRP A 56 3.53 7.19 23.13
CA TRP A 56 2.77 5.98 23.45
C TRP A 56 2.65 5.74 24.94
N LYS A 57 3.66 6.18 25.72
CA LYS A 57 3.70 6.00 27.17
C LYS A 57 2.48 6.59 27.89
N GLU A 58 2.01 7.74 27.44
CA GLU A 58 0.91 8.48 28.04
C GLU A 58 -0.45 8.20 27.38
N ALA A 59 -0.47 7.61 26.17
CA ALA A 59 -1.68 7.36 25.40
C ALA A 59 -2.47 6.15 25.94
N LYS A 60 -3.48 6.41 26.78
CA LYS A 60 -4.32 5.38 27.44
C LYS A 60 -5.72 5.29 26.84
N THR A 61 -6.30 6.40 26.46
CA THR A 61 -7.62 6.47 25.82
C THR A 61 -7.51 6.41 24.29
N ASP A 62 -8.60 6.08 23.61
CA ASP A 62 -8.64 6.06 22.15
C ASP A 62 -8.28 7.42 21.55
N ALA A 63 -8.71 8.51 22.16
CA ALA A 63 -8.37 9.87 21.74
C ALA A 63 -6.86 10.15 21.85
N GLU A 64 -6.23 9.74 22.93
CA GLU A 64 -4.78 9.89 23.12
C GLU A 64 -3.99 8.98 22.19
N ILE A 65 -4.48 7.77 21.91
CA ILE A 65 -3.91 6.85 20.91
C ILE A 65 -3.98 7.51 19.52
N ILE A 66 -5.12 8.08 19.13
CA ILE A 66 -5.27 8.79 17.85
C ILE A 66 -4.27 9.95 17.75
N GLU A 67 -4.10 10.73 18.79
CA GLU A 67 -3.11 11.82 18.81
C GLU A 67 -1.66 11.29 18.71
N ALA A 68 -1.35 10.18 19.36
CA ALA A 68 -0.05 9.54 19.24
C ALA A 68 0.17 9.02 17.81
N ILE A 69 -0.85 8.38 17.18
CA ILE A 69 -0.80 7.94 15.79
C ILE A 69 -0.49 9.13 14.88
N ARG A 70 -1.24 10.22 14.98
CA ARG A 70 -1.06 11.41 14.13
C ARG A 70 0.33 12.04 14.26
N LYS A 71 0.94 11.95 15.44
CA LYS A 71 2.28 12.49 15.70
C LYS A 71 3.42 11.59 15.24
N THR A 72 3.20 10.27 15.21
CA THR A 72 4.27 9.30 15.03
C THR A 72 4.14 8.47 13.77
N ALA A 73 2.96 8.43 13.12
CA ALA A 73 2.77 7.67 11.91
C ALA A 73 3.60 8.23 10.76
N TYR A 74 4.18 7.34 10.00
CA TYR A 74 4.93 7.66 8.80
C TYR A 74 4.62 6.61 7.71
N THR A 75 5.04 6.86 6.50
CA THR A 75 4.86 5.90 5.40
C THR A 75 5.66 4.63 5.66
N GLY A 76 5.04 3.46 5.42
CA GLY A 76 5.74 2.17 5.42
C GLY A 76 6.53 1.91 4.12
N HIS A 77 6.66 2.91 3.24
CA HIS A 77 7.31 2.81 1.93
C HIS A 77 6.67 1.78 0.99
N HIS A 78 5.36 1.56 1.15
CA HIS A 78 4.57 0.68 0.29
C HIS A 78 3.42 1.42 -0.41
N PRO A 79 3.65 2.59 -1.07
CA PRO A 79 2.61 3.24 -1.85
C PRO A 79 2.25 2.37 -3.06
N CYS A 80 0.94 2.27 -3.35
CA CYS A 80 0.44 1.53 -4.50
C CYS A 80 -0.81 2.21 -5.08
N SER A 81 -1.33 1.67 -6.19
CA SER A 81 -2.65 2.01 -6.75
C SER A 81 -2.81 3.44 -7.28
N SER A 82 -1.73 4.22 -7.47
CA SER A 82 -1.83 5.58 -8.02
C SER A 82 -2.08 5.62 -9.54
N ALA A 83 -1.79 4.51 -10.25
CA ALA A 83 -2.11 4.28 -11.66
C ALA A 83 -2.83 2.93 -11.80
N ARG A 84 -3.82 2.68 -10.95
CA ARG A 84 -4.42 1.35 -10.78
C ARG A 84 -5.04 0.79 -12.05
N MET A 85 -4.92 -0.52 -12.24
CA MET A 85 -5.68 -1.24 -13.24
C MET A 85 -7.11 -1.49 -12.75
N GLY A 86 -8.03 -1.62 -13.69
CA GLY A 86 -9.43 -1.93 -13.38
C GLY A 86 -10.24 -2.21 -14.63
N PRO A 87 -11.51 -2.63 -14.49
CA PRO A 87 -12.42 -2.81 -15.60
C PRO A 87 -12.79 -1.47 -16.27
N ASP A 88 -13.39 -1.54 -17.44
CA ASP A 88 -13.69 -0.35 -18.25
C ASP A 88 -14.71 0.59 -17.57
N GLU A 89 -15.57 0.03 -16.73
CA GLU A 89 -16.60 0.76 -15.99
C GLU A 89 -16.05 1.50 -14.76
N GLU A 90 -14.79 1.22 -14.36
CA GLU A 90 -14.16 1.86 -13.20
C GLU A 90 -13.57 3.23 -13.61
N PRO A 91 -14.18 4.36 -13.21
CA PRO A 91 -13.78 5.67 -13.69
C PRO A 91 -12.40 6.13 -13.21
N LEU A 92 -11.87 5.49 -12.18
CA LEU A 92 -10.54 5.77 -11.64
C LEU A 92 -9.47 4.78 -12.13
N ALA A 93 -9.83 3.81 -12.98
CA ALA A 93 -8.86 2.91 -13.58
C ALA A 93 -8.04 3.62 -14.64
N VAL A 94 -6.75 3.72 -14.41
CA VAL A 94 -5.78 4.31 -15.35
C VAL A 94 -5.32 3.28 -16.37
N LEU A 95 -5.27 2.01 -15.96
CA LEU A 95 -4.77 0.90 -16.78
C LEU A 95 -5.85 -0.14 -17.06
N ASP A 96 -5.72 -0.81 -18.18
CA ASP A 96 -6.44 -2.06 -18.46
C ASP A 96 -5.76 -3.29 -17.83
N SER A 97 -6.33 -4.48 -18.04
CA SER A 97 -5.79 -5.75 -17.51
C SER A 97 -4.46 -6.17 -18.13
N GLU A 98 -4.04 -5.52 -19.21
CA GLU A 98 -2.74 -5.71 -19.85
C GLU A 98 -1.73 -4.62 -19.49
N LEU A 99 -2.03 -3.82 -18.44
CA LEU A 99 -1.19 -2.73 -17.94
C LEU A 99 -1.02 -1.57 -18.93
N ARG A 100 -1.86 -1.47 -19.96
CA ARG A 100 -1.84 -0.36 -20.93
C ARG A 100 -2.53 0.86 -20.34
N VAL A 101 -1.92 2.03 -20.54
CA VAL A 101 -2.53 3.29 -20.13
C VAL A 101 -3.70 3.62 -21.03
N ARG A 102 -4.88 3.82 -20.44
CA ARG A 102 -6.10 4.15 -21.19
C ARG A 102 -5.97 5.50 -21.90
N GLY A 103 -6.35 5.54 -23.16
CA GLY A 103 -6.30 6.74 -23.98
C GLY A 103 -4.90 7.17 -24.45
N VAL A 104 -3.86 6.36 -24.16
CA VAL A 104 -2.49 6.62 -24.66
C VAL A 104 -1.98 5.35 -25.34
N GLU A 105 -1.53 5.49 -26.58
CA GLU A 105 -0.97 4.39 -27.33
C GLU A 105 0.45 4.03 -26.86
N ILE A 106 0.78 2.75 -26.93
CA ILE A 106 2.15 2.18 -26.71
C ILE A 106 2.74 2.48 -25.31
N LEU A 107 1.92 2.84 -24.32
CA LEU A 107 2.38 3.10 -22.96
C LEU A 107 1.81 2.09 -21.98
N ARG A 108 2.68 1.52 -21.14
CA ARG A 108 2.31 0.66 -20.03
C ARG A 108 2.95 1.13 -18.72
N VAL A 109 2.30 0.80 -17.60
CA VAL A 109 2.85 0.98 -16.26
C VAL A 109 2.91 -0.37 -15.56
N CYS A 110 4.09 -0.76 -15.07
CA CYS A 110 4.30 -2.05 -14.44
C CYS A 110 5.12 -1.92 -13.15
N ASP A 111 4.50 -1.38 -12.14
CA ASP A 111 5.03 -1.27 -10.79
C ASP A 111 3.87 -1.33 -9.77
N ALA A 112 4.14 -1.09 -8.49
CA ALA A 112 3.12 -1.12 -7.45
C ALA A 112 1.95 -0.14 -7.70
N SER A 113 2.15 0.92 -8.48
CA SER A 113 1.09 1.88 -8.80
C SER A 113 -0.04 1.26 -9.63
N ALA A 114 0.26 0.19 -10.39
CA ALA A 114 -0.70 -0.53 -11.21
C ALA A 114 -1.65 -1.44 -10.41
N MET A 115 -1.35 -1.72 -9.14
CA MET A 115 -2.21 -2.57 -8.30
C MET A 115 -3.61 -1.97 -8.16
N PRO A 116 -4.68 -2.78 -8.22
CA PRO A 116 -6.06 -2.29 -8.02
C PRO A 116 -6.29 -1.72 -6.62
N SER A 117 -5.69 -2.35 -5.61
CA SER A 117 -5.77 -1.96 -4.20
C SER A 117 -4.57 -2.46 -3.41
N GLN A 118 -4.41 -1.94 -2.19
CA GLN A 118 -3.42 -2.42 -1.23
C GLN A 118 -3.69 -3.88 -0.87
N ILE A 119 -2.64 -4.68 -0.83
CA ILE A 119 -2.68 -6.05 -0.30
C ILE A 119 -2.36 -6.08 1.20
N THR A 120 -2.64 -7.19 1.88
CA THR A 120 -2.44 -7.36 3.32
C THR A 120 -0.98 -7.63 3.74
N GLY A 121 -0.06 -7.68 2.78
CA GLY A 121 1.36 -7.95 3.02
C GLY A 121 2.28 -6.97 2.31
N ASN A 122 3.59 -7.21 2.42
CA ASN A 122 4.60 -6.45 1.71
C ASN A 122 4.44 -6.59 0.20
N LEU A 123 4.58 -5.49 -0.53
CA LEU A 123 4.29 -5.41 -1.97
C LEU A 123 5.32 -6.13 -2.85
N ASN A 124 6.54 -6.36 -2.36
CA ASN A 124 7.68 -6.78 -3.18
C ASN A 124 7.40 -8.06 -4.00
N ALA A 125 6.93 -9.12 -3.36
CA ALA A 125 6.65 -10.38 -4.06
C ALA A 125 5.58 -10.22 -5.14
N THR A 126 4.52 -9.46 -4.86
CA THR A 126 3.45 -9.18 -5.81
C THR A 126 3.95 -8.33 -6.98
N VAL A 127 4.79 -7.33 -6.71
CA VAL A 127 5.39 -6.49 -7.78
C VAL A 127 6.30 -7.32 -8.68
N ILE A 128 7.10 -8.23 -8.12
CA ILE A 128 7.92 -9.15 -8.92
C ILE A 128 7.03 -10.03 -9.82
N ALA A 129 5.96 -10.62 -9.28
CA ALA A 129 5.03 -11.43 -10.05
C ALA A 129 4.32 -10.63 -11.16
N MET A 130 3.95 -9.36 -10.89
CA MET A 130 3.41 -8.45 -11.90
C MET A 130 4.45 -8.14 -12.98
N ALA A 131 5.70 -7.90 -12.62
CA ALA A 131 6.79 -7.63 -13.56
C ALA A 131 7.02 -8.83 -14.49
N GLU A 132 7.10 -10.04 -13.96
CA GLU A 132 7.22 -11.26 -14.76
C GLU A 132 6.06 -11.42 -15.74
N LYS A 133 4.83 -11.23 -15.28
CA LYS A 133 3.65 -11.27 -16.15
C LYS A 133 3.68 -10.18 -17.22
N SER A 134 4.15 -8.98 -16.90
CA SER A 134 4.20 -7.86 -17.84
C SER A 134 5.18 -8.12 -18.99
N VAL A 135 6.30 -8.79 -18.74
CA VAL A 135 7.25 -9.21 -19.80
C VAL A 135 6.56 -10.12 -20.82
N VAL A 136 5.75 -11.06 -20.35
CA VAL A 136 4.96 -11.95 -21.24
C VAL A 136 3.99 -11.14 -22.09
N LEU A 137 3.28 -10.18 -21.49
CA LEU A 137 2.32 -9.31 -22.19
C LEU A 137 3.01 -8.39 -23.21
N ILE A 138 4.15 -7.80 -22.84
CA ILE A 138 4.92 -6.88 -23.71
C ILE A 138 5.48 -7.63 -24.93
N LEU A 139 5.97 -8.85 -24.73
CA LEU A 139 6.59 -9.65 -25.77
C LEU A 139 5.58 -10.48 -26.59
N GLY A 140 4.30 -10.44 -26.23
CA GLY A 140 3.26 -11.26 -26.90
C GLY A 140 3.50 -12.77 -26.77
N ARG A 141 4.11 -13.22 -25.66
CA ARG A 141 4.42 -14.63 -25.41
C ARG A 141 3.28 -15.31 -24.66
N SER A 142 3.19 -16.63 -24.78
CA SER A 142 2.35 -17.43 -23.90
C SER A 142 2.95 -17.46 -22.48
N PRO A 143 2.12 -17.37 -21.42
CA PRO A 143 2.60 -17.55 -20.06
C PRO A 143 3.16 -18.96 -19.87
N LEU A 144 4.10 -19.11 -18.93
CA LEU A 144 4.56 -20.43 -18.51
C LEU A 144 3.38 -21.24 -17.96
N PRO A 145 3.36 -22.57 -18.18
CA PRO A 145 2.34 -23.42 -17.58
C PRO A 145 2.43 -23.32 -16.04
N PRO A 146 1.30 -23.47 -15.32
CA PRO A 146 1.31 -23.54 -13.88
C PRO A 146 2.24 -24.67 -13.40
N GLU A 147 3.08 -24.40 -12.41
CA GLU A 147 3.85 -25.44 -11.76
C GLU A 147 2.93 -26.30 -10.89
N ASP A 148 3.02 -27.63 -11.03
CA ASP A 148 2.23 -28.56 -10.20
C ASP A 148 2.85 -28.63 -8.79
N GLN A 149 2.30 -27.84 -7.87
CA GLN A 149 2.74 -27.80 -6.46
C GLN A 149 2.22 -28.99 -5.65
N ARG A 150 2.25 -30.20 -6.17
CA ARG A 150 2.02 -31.39 -5.36
C ARG A 150 3.26 -31.64 -4.50
N MET A 151 3.26 -31.11 -3.28
CA MET A 151 4.06 -31.59 -2.16
C MET A 151 3.20 -32.46 -1.26
#